data_04dd8ec7bd55cc46d4ef0f082d9e8ad3
#
_entry.id   04dd8ec7bd55cc46d4ef0f082d9e8ad3
#
_cell.length_a   1.000
_cell.length_b   1.000
_cell.length_c   1.000
_cell.angle_alpha   90.00
_cell.angle_beta   90.00
_cell.angle_gamma   90.00
#
_symmetry.space_group_name_H-M   'P 1'
#
loop_
_entity.id
_entity.type
_entity.pdbx_description
1 polymer ?
#
loop_
_entity_poly.entity_id
_entity_poly.type
_entity_poly.pdbx_seq_one_letter_code
_entity_poly.pdbx_strand_id
1 'polypeptide(L)'
;MFSKIFKQFLGFSVGGLGATVIAIAPYLIHGTMAPMLVHVLRAFSPGNLSSGYANPWWVVTHLIHVAESGVALTSRVAFLRLQDVAFPAGTIGTSLVLLTAAGLVWRLRQWSGSPAGLLCGATLFFAFCMMSVGVFENHAHLMFLLLLSTGLANSRHRVLAAVTSANYVLALLLFSGLGRFYGPRHALLEPASRWITGWRMAAGFDLTLPLACVNTVGFVLLLLSLAPRAPNPCGAAK
;
A
#
# COMPACT_ATOMS: atom_id res chain seq x y z
N MET A 1 22.29 24.02 -9.42
CA MET A 1 21.15 23.11 -9.28
C MET A 1 21.55 21.74 -8.74
N PHE A 2 22.56 21.07 -9.32
CA PHE A 2 23.08 19.76 -8.88
C PHE A 2 23.51 19.70 -7.41
N SER A 3 24.22 20.74 -6.92
CA SER A 3 24.70 20.83 -5.53
C SER A 3 23.58 20.84 -4.49
N LYS A 4 22.42 21.46 -4.78
CA LYS A 4 21.29 21.50 -3.85
C LYS A 4 20.57 20.16 -3.76
N ILE A 5 20.36 19.48 -4.89
CA ILE A 5 19.77 18.14 -4.95
C ILE A 5 20.68 17.12 -4.25
N PHE A 6 21.98 17.22 -4.49
CA PHE A 6 22.98 16.34 -3.85
C PHE A 6 23.00 16.52 -2.33
N LYS A 7 22.97 17.75 -1.84
CA LYS A 7 22.90 18.03 -0.38
C LYS A 7 21.61 17.50 0.25
N GLN A 8 20.46 17.63 -0.43
CA GLN A 8 19.19 17.09 0.05
C GLN A 8 19.20 15.57 0.08
N PHE A 9 19.72 14.94 -0.98
CA PHE A 9 19.88 13.48 -1.06
C PHE A 9 20.83 12.97 0.03
N LEU A 10 21.96 13.63 0.23
CA LEU A 10 22.93 13.29 1.28
C LEU A 10 22.30 13.42 2.68
N GLY A 11 21.58 14.51 2.94
CA GLY A 11 20.87 14.73 4.21
C GLY A 11 19.81 13.66 4.47
N PHE A 12 19.03 13.29 3.45
CA PHE A 12 18.06 12.21 3.53
C PHE A 12 18.73 10.85 3.78
N SER A 13 19.81 10.56 3.06
CA SER A 13 20.56 9.30 3.21
C SER A 13 21.21 9.17 4.59
N VAL A 14 21.81 10.23 5.10
CA VAL A 14 22.40 10.27 6.44
C VAL A 14 21.35 10.14 7.52
N GLY A 15 20.21 10.86 7.37
CA GLY A 15 19.07 10.73 8.29
C GLY A 15 18.46 9.33 8.28
N GLY A 16 18.30 8.74 7.10
CA GLY A 16 17.79 7.37 6.93
C GLY A 16 18.74 6.33 7.56
N LEU A 17 20.05 6.45 7.30
CA LEU A 17 21.06 5.58 7.92
C LEU A 17 21.08 5.75 9.44
N GLY A 18 21.02 6.97 9.95
CA GLY A 18 20.95 7.23 11.39
C GLY A 18 19.71 6.60 12.04
N ALA A 19 18.54 6.77 11.44
CA ALA A 19 17.30 6.15 11.91
C ALA A 19 17.39 4.61 11.89
N THR A 20 17.98 4.05 10.82
CA THR A 20 18.21 2.60 10.70
C THR A 20 19.13 2.08 11.80
N VAL A 21 20.25 2.77 12.07
CA VAL A 21 21.18 2.40 13.14
C VAL A 21 20.49 2.43 14.51
N ILE A 22 19.71 3.49 14.78
CA ILE A 22 18.94 3.60 16.03
C ILE A 22 17.93 2.47 16.16
N ALA A 23 17.23 2.12 15.08
CA ALA A 23 16.24 1.04 15.08
C ALA A 23 16.88 -0.36 15.27
N ILE A 24 18.10 -0.56 14.77
CA ILE A 24 18.81 -1.84 14.81
C ILE A 24 19.61 -1.99 16.11
N ALA A 25 20.05 -0.90 16.73
CA ALA A 25 20.92 -0.92 17.92
C ALA A 25 20.41 -1.83 19.05
N PRO A 26 19.11 -1.83 19.44
CA PRO A 26 18.61 -2.74 20.45
C PRO A 26 18.82 -4.22 20.12
N TYR A 27 18.65 -4.60 18.86
CA TYR A 27 18.84 -6.00 18.41
C TYR A 27 20.32 -6.42 18.42
N LEU A 28 21.23 -5.48 18.13
CA LEU A 28 22.67 -5.71 18.23
C LEU A 28 23.09 -5.88 19.69
N ILE A 29 22.63 -4.99 20.57
CA ILE A 29 22.97 -5.01 22.02
C ILE A 29 22.46 -6.30 22.68
N HIS A 30 21.27 -6.78 22.32
CA HIS A 30 20.67 -7.97 22.89
C HIS A 30 21.02 -9.27 22.16
N GLY A 31 21.87 -9.24 21.11
CA GLY A 31 22.24 -10.42 20.34
C GLY A 31 21.09 -11.05 19.54
N THR A 32 19.99 -10.30 19.31
CA THR A 32 18.78 -10.79 18.62
C THR A 32 18.73 -10.38 17.15
N MET A 33 19.86 -10.00 16.58
CA MET A 33 19.95 -9.55 15.18
C MET A 33 19.55 -10.63 14.18
N ALA A 34 20.02 -11.87 14.37
CA ALA A 34 19.71 -12.99 13.48
C ALA A 34 18.22 -13.35 13.46
N PRO A 35 17.53 -13.51 14.59
CA PRO A 35 16.06 -13.66 14.59
C PRO A 35 15.33 -12.49 13.93
N MET A 36 15.75 -11.24 14.19
CA MET A 36 15.16 -10.06 13.57
C MET A 36 15.29 -10.10 12.06
N LEU A 37 16.48 -10.39 11.53
CA LEU A 37 16.73 -10.52 10.09
C LEU A 37 15.88 -11.62 9.45
N VAL A 38 15.74 -12.78 10.12
CA VAL A 38 14.86 -13.86 9.65
C VAL A 38 13.41 -13.39 9.56
N HIS A 39 12.91 -12.64 10.55
CA HIS A 39 11.56 -12.08 10.51
C HIS A 39 11.39 -11.05 9.40
N VAL A 40 12.37 -10.15 9.21
CA VAL A 40 12.38 -9.18 8.12
C VAL A 40 12.38 -9.90 6.77
N LEU A 41 13.27 -10.86 6.55
CA LEU A 41 13.34 -11.61 5.29
C LEU A 41 12.03 -12.38 5.01
N ARG A 42 11.42 -12.98 6.04
CA ARG A 42 10.11 -13.62 5.91
C ARG A 42 9.00 -12.63 5.53
N ALA A 43 9.03 -11.41 6.07
CA ALA A 43 8.09 -10.37 5.70
C ALA A 43 8.22 -9.93 4.23
N PHE A 44 9.44 -10.02 3.67
CA PHE A 44 9.71 -9.76 2.25
C PHE A 44 9.57 -10.99 1.34
N SER A 45 9.30 -12.18 1.91
CA SER A 45 9.06 -13.40 1.13
C SER A 45 7.55 -13.63 1.04
N PRO A 46 6.88 -13.13 0.01
CA PRO A 46 5.44 -13.23 -0.10
C PRO A 46 5.04 -14.69 -0.30
N GLY A 47 4.29 -15.25 0.67
CA GLY A 47 3.70 -16.59 0.55
C GLY A 47 2.43 -16.60 -0.28
N ASN A 48 1.73 -15.46 -0.35
CA ASN A 48 0.44 -15.33 -1.01
C ASN A 48 0.46 -14.23 -2.07
N LEU A 49 -0.44 -14.32 -3.05
CA LEU A 49 -0.64 -13.31 -4.08
C LEU A 49 -1.11 -11.98 -3.45
N SER A 50 -2.07 -12.06 -2.53
CA SER A 50 -2.48 -10.96 -1.65
C SER A 50 -2.63 -11.48 -0.23
N SER A 51 -2.21 -10.72 0.77
CA SER A 51 -2.14 -11.18 2.17
C SER A 51 -2.96 -10.30 3.11
N GLY A 52 -4.22 -10.02 2.75
CA GLY A 52 -5.15 -9.27 3.60
C GLY A 52 -5.18 -7.77 3.33
N TYR A 53 -4.60 -7.32 2.22
CA TYR A 53 -4.77 -5.96 1.73
C TYR A 53 -5.69 -5.92 0.50
N ALA A 54 -6.64 -5.00 0.49
CA ALA A 54 -7.57 -4.81 -0.63
C ALA A 54 -6.87 -4.08 -1.80
N ASN A 55 -6.12 -4.83 -2.60
CA ASN A 55 -5.34 -4.37 -3.75
C ASN A 55 -5.75 -5.12 -5.04
N PRO A 56 -5.23 -4.77 -6.22
CA PRO A 56 -5.55 -5.46 -7.47
C PRO A 56 -5.31 -6.97 -7.42
N TRP A 57 -4.30 -7.43 -6.68
CA TRP A 57 -4.02 -8.87 -6.53
C TRP A 57 -5.12 -9.61 -5.79
N TRP A 58 -5.89 -8.91 -4.95
CA TRP A 58 -7.08 -9.48 -4.33
C TRP A 58 -8.20 -9.70 -5.36
N VAL A 59 -8.38 -8.76 -6.29
CA VAL A 59 -9.31 -8.93 -7.42
C VAL A 59 -8.87 -10.11 -8.29
N VAL A 60 -7.58 -10.20 -8.60
CA VAL A 60 -7.01 -11.33 -9.37
C VAL A 60 -7.23 -12.66 -8.63
N THR A 61 -7.07 -12.70 -7.31
CA THR A 61 -7.37 -13.89 -6.48
C THR A 61 -8.81 -14.34 -6.69
N HIS A 62 -9.78 -13.44 -6.63
CA HIS A 62 -11.20 -13.76 -6.90
C HIS A 62 -11.41 -14.29 -8.32
N LEU A 63 -10.81 -13.66 -9.33
CA LEU A 63 -10.93 -14.09 -10.72
C LEU A 63 -10.37 -15.48 -10.96
N ILE A 64 -9.24 -15.83 -10.33
CA ILE A 64 -8.66 -17.16 -10.41
C ILE A 64 -9.60 -18.21 -9.78
N HIS A 65 -10.14 -17.94 -8.59
CA HIS A 65 -11.10 -18.84 -7.95
C HIS A 65 -12.38 -19.03 -8.77
N VAL A 66 -12.86 -17.98 -9.44
CA VAL A 66 -14.00 -18.09 -10.38
C VAL A 66 -13.63 -19.03 -11.54
N ALA A 67 -12.45 -18.83 -12.13
CA ALA A 67 -12.01 -19.62 -13.30
C ALA A 67 -11.74 -21.08 -12.95
N GLU A 68 -11.14 -21.36 -11.80
CA GLU A 68 -10.72 -22.71 -11.42
C GLU A 68 -11.82 -23.52 -10.72
N SER A 69 -12.62 -22.88 -9.89
CA SER A 69 -13.59 -23.56 -9.02
C SER A 69 -15.05 -23.26 -9.37
N GLY A 70 -15.31 -22.37 -10.33
CA GLY A 70 -16.67 -22.00 -10.75
C GLY A 70 -17.47 -21.26 -9.67
N VAL A 71 -16.82 -20.79 -8.60
CA VAL A 71 -17.50 -20.02 -7.54
C VAL A 71 -17.93 -18.65 -8.06
N ALA A 72 -19.00 -18.07 -7.50
CA ALA A 72 -19.40 -16.72 -7.88
C ALA A 72 -18.31 -15.70 -7.51
N LEU A 73 -18.11 -14.70 -8.36
CA LEU A 73 -17.11 -13.63 -8.13
C LEU A 73 -17.27 -12.95 -6.78
N THR A 74 -18.48 -12.89 -6.28
CA THR A 74 -18.83 -12.27 -5.00
C THR A 74 -18.65 -13.19 -3.79
N SER A 75 -18.33 -14.46 -4.01
CA SER A 75 -18.13 -15.42 -2.93
C SER A 75 -16.90 -15.11 -2.12
N ARG A 76 -16.90 -15.52 -0.85
CA ARG A 76 -15.70 -15.49 -0.02
C ARG A 76 -14.69 -16.49 -0.56
N VAL A 77 -13.49 -16.00 -0.85
CA VAL A 77 -12.36 -16.84 -1.31
C VAL A 77 -11.25 -16.89 -0.27
N ALA A 78 -10.44 -17.94 -0.34
CA ALA A 78 -9.21 -18.06 0.44
C ALA A 78 -8.07 -17.24 -0.19
N PHE A 79 -7.02 -17.00 0.58
CA PHE A 79 -5.78 -16.45 0.03
C PHE A 79 -5.13 -17.46 -0.92
N LEU A 80 -4.77 -17.00 -2.11
CA LEU A 80 -4.07 -17.80 -3.10
C LEU A 80 -2.56 -17.73 -2.84
N ARG A 81 -1.89 -18.89 -2.79
CA ARG A 81 -0.44 -18.91 -2.65
C ARG A 81 0.23 -18.48 -3.94
N LEU A 82 1.32 -17.74 -3.81
CA LEU A 82 2.03 -17.20 -4.98
C LEU A 82 2.58 -18.32 -5.88
N GLN A 83 2.96 -19.45 -5.30
CA GLN A 83 3.45 -20.63 -6.04
C GLN A 83 2.38 -21.32 -6.90
N ASP A 84 1.10 -21.14 -6.55
CA ASP A 84 -0.03 -21.76 -7.25
C ASP A 84 -0.53 -20.87 -8.42
N VAL A 85 0.11 -19.72 -8.64
CA VAL A 85 -0.26 -18.77 -9.70
C VAL A 85 0.55 -19.06 -10.96
N ALA A 86 -0.14 -19.25 -12.08
CA ALA A 86 0.46 -19.68 -13.37
C ALA A 86 1.32 -18.59 -14.06
N PHE A 87 1.39 -17.38 -13.53
CA PHE A 87 2.13 -16.25 -14.13
C PHE A 87 3.07 -15.59 -13.11
N PRO A 88 4.12 -14.88 -13.54
CA PRO A 88 5.14 -14.29 -12.67
C PRO A 88 4.65 -13.02 -11.95
N ALA A 89 3.63 -13.15 -11.10
CA ALA A 89 2.98 -12.03 -10.40
C ALA A 89 3.96 -11.16 -9.61
N GLY A 90 4.95 -11.77 -8.94
CA GLY A 90 5.98 -11.04 -8.19
C GLY A 90 6.83 -10.15 -9.08
N THR A 91 7.27 -10.65 -10.24
CA THR A 91 8.04 -9.89 -11.22
C THR A 91 7.20 -8.74 -11.80
N ILE A 92 5.94 -9.03 -12.16
CA ILE A 92 5.02 -8.01 -12.68
C ILE A 92 4.82 -6.89 -11.63
N GLY A 93 4.50 -7.26 -10.40
CA GLY A 93 4.28 -6.29 -9.32
C GLY A 93 5.51 -5.42 -9.06
N THR A 94 6.69 -6.03 -8.93
CA THR A 94 7.94 -5.31 -8.74
C THR A 94 8.25 -4.38 -9.90
N SER A 95 8.07 -4.83 -11.15
CA SER A 95 8.29 -4.00 -12.33
C SER A 95 7.37 -2.78 -12.36
N LEU A 96 6.10 -2.94 -12.00
CA LEU A 96 5.14 -1.83 -11.92
C LEU A 96 5.52 -0.80 -10.85
N VAL A 97 6.00 -1.25 -9.68
CA VAL A 97 6.50 -0.35 -8.63
C VAL A 97 7.73 0.42 -9.13
N LEU A 98 8.68 -0.25 -9.77
CA LEU A 98 9.89 0.38 -10.30
C LEU A 98 9.58 1.39 -11.42
N LEU A 99 8.67 1.06 -12.33
CA LEU A 99 8.20 1.98 -13.38
C LEU A 99 7.52 3.22 -12.76
N THR A 100 6.69 3.01 -11.74
CA THR A 100 6.07 4.13 -11.01
C THR A 100 7.14 5.00 -10.34
N ALA A 101 8.12 4.39 -9.68
CA ALA A 101 9.23 5.11 -9.05
C ALA A 101 10.04 5.93 -10.07
N ALA A 102 10.36 5.34 -11.22
CA ALA A 102 11.08 6.03 -12.31
C ALA A 102 10.26 7.23 -12.83
N GLY A 103 8.96 7.06 -13.05
CA GLY A 103 8.06 8.13 -13.45
C GLY A 103 7.98 9.26 -12.42
N LEU A 104 7.92 8.93 -11.13
CA LEU A 104 7.90 9.91 -10.04
C LEU A 104 9.23 10.68 -9.94
N VAL A 105 10.37 10.00 -10.06
CA VAL A 105 11.70 10.63 -10.08
C VAL A 105 11.81 11.58 -11.27
N TRP A 106 11.36 11.15 -12.46
CA TRP A 106 11.31 12.01 -13.62
C TRP A 106 10.45 13.25 -13.37
N ARG A 107 9.28 13.09 -12.73
CA ARG A 107 8.35 14.15 -12.42
C ARG A 107 8.89 15.14 -11.38
N LEU A 108 9.57 14.65 -10.35
CA LEU A 108 10.21 15.47 -9.33
C LEU A 108 11.27 16.42 -9.89
N ARG A 109 11.93 16.06 -11.02
CA ARG A 109 12.85 16.96 -11.70
C ARG A 109 12.18 18.22 -12.23
N GLN A 110 10.89 18.14 -12.53
CA GLN A 110 10.09 19.24 -13.09
C GLN A 110 9.33 20.03 -12.01
N TRP A 111 9.25 19.50 -10.80
CA TRP A 111 8.53 20.10 -9.69
C TRP A 111 9.48 20.66 -8.65
N SER A 112 9.25 21.91 -8.25
CA SER A 112 9.96 22.54 -7.14
C SER A 112 8.99 22.70 -5.97
N GLY A 113 9.40 22.29 -4.77
CA GLY A 113 8.69 22.56 -3.53
C GLY A 113 8.43 21.35 -2.64
N SER A 114 8.28 21.58 -1.36
CA SER A 114 8.04 20.59 -0.32
C SER A 114 6.79 19.73 -0.53
N PRO A 115 5.63 20.29 -0.98
CA PRO A 115 4.43 19.49 -1.20
C PRO A 115 4.57 18.42 -2.30
N ALA A 116 5.42 18.68 -3.30
CA ALA A 116 5.66 17.72 -4.39
C ALA A 116 6.35 16.45 -3.89
N GLY A 117 7.35 16.59 -3.01
CA GLY A 117 8.04 15.46 -2.41
C GLY A 117 7.10 14.58 -1.58
N LEU A 118 6.24 15.20 -0.76
CA LEU A 118 5.26 14.47 0.04
C LEU A 118 4.28 13.69 -0.84
N LEU A 119 3.74 14.32 -1.89
CA LEU A 119 2.81 13.68 -2.82
C LEU A 119 3.48 12.52 -3.57
N CYS A 120 4.71 12.68 -4.03
CA CYS A 120 5.46 11.62 -4.68
C CYS A 120 5.76 10.47 -3.72
N GLY A 121 6.15 10.75 -2.47
CA GLY A 121 6.35 9.74 -1.43
C GLY A 121 5.07 8.96 -1.14
N ALA A 122 3.94 9.65 -0.96
CA ALA A 122 2.64 9.03 -0.78
C ALA A 122 2.25 8.13 -1.97
N THR A 123 2.47 8.62 -3.19
CA THR A 123 2.17 7.87 -4.42
C THR A 123 3.06 6.63 -4.56
N LEU A 124 4.35 6.74 -4.28
CA LEU A 124 5.27 5.60 -4.34
C LEU A 124 4.90 4.52 -3.33
N PHE A 125 4.57 4.93 -2.11
CA PHE A 125 4.15 3.98 -1.09
C PHE A 125 2.80 3.34 -1.43
N PHE A 126 1.89 4.10 -2.00
CA PHE A 126 0.62 3.56 -2.49
C PHE A 126 0.86 2.58 -3.66
N ALA A 127 1.76 2.90 -4.60
CA ALA A 127 2.15 1.98 -5.67
C ALA A 127 2.72 0.67 -5.11
N PHE A 128 3.57 0.73 -4.08
CA PHE A 128 4.06 -0.45 -3.39
C PHE A 128 2.90 -1.29 -2.83
N CYS A 129 1.97 -0.68 -2.10
CA CYS A 129 0.82 -1.39 -1.52
C CYS A 129 -0.10 -1.98 -2.58
N MET A 130 -0.26 -1.31 -3.73
CA MET A 130 -1.17 -1.74 -4.79
C MET A 130 -0.56 -2.78 -5.73
N MET A 131 0.73 -2.66 -6.05
CA MET A 131 1.38 -3.44 -7.10
C MET A 131 2.20 -4.61 -6.56
N SER A 132 2.77 -4.52 -5.35
CA SER A 132 3.53 -5.64 -4.78
C SER A 132 2.61 -6.78 -4.37
N VAL A 133 3.07 -8.01 -4.61
CA VAL A 133 2.41 -9.23 -4.09
C VAL A 133 2.69 -9.40 -2.61
N GLY A 134 1.81 -10.14 -1.91
CA GLY A 134 2.02 -10.47 -0.49
C GLY A 134 1.96 -9.29 0.47
N VAL A 135 1.42 -8.15 0.04
CA VAL A 135 1.26 -6.97 0.92
C VAL A 135 0.23 -7.27 1.99
N PHE A 136 0.64 -7.11 3.23
CA PHE A 136 -0.24 -7.17 4.39
C PHE A 136 -0.81 -5.78 4.70
N GLU A 137 -1.92 -5.76 5.42
CA GLU A 137 -2.59 -4.54 5.85
C GLU A 137 -1.68 -3.59 6.66
N ASN A 138 -0.76 -4.13 7.45
CA ASN A 138 0.17 -3.33 8.25
C ASN A 138 1.19 -2.54 7.41
N HIS A 139 1.51 -3.00 6.20
CA HIS A 139 2.38 -2.25 5.30
C HIS A 139 1.75 -0.93 4.83
N ALA A 140 0.41 -0.86 4.82
CA ALA A 140 -0.31 0.31 4.39
C ALA A 140 -0.39 1.46 5.42
N HIS A 141 0.07 1.25 6.67
CA HIS A 141 0.02 2.30 7.70
C HIS A 141 0.78 3.56 7.29
N LEU A 142 1.99 3.41 6.75
CA LEU A 142 2.77 4.56 6.30
C LEU A 142 2.13 5.25 5.09
N MET A 143 1.55 4.48 4.15
CA MET A 143 0.78 5.03 3.04
C MET A 143 -0.38 5.90 3.55
N PHE A 144 -1.14 5.39 4.52
CA PHE A 144 -2.25 6.10 5.13
C PHE A 144 -1.81 7.45 5.72
N LEU A 145 -0.74 7.47 6.53
CA LEU A 145 -0.20 8.70 7.12
C LEU A 145 0.29 9.70 6.07
N LEU A 146 0.96 9.23 5.03
CA LEU A 146 1.43 10.06 3.93
C LEU A 146 0.27 10.66 3.12
N LEU A 147 -0.78 9.86 2.84
CA LEU A 147 -1.97 10.34 2.14
C LEU A 147 -2.74 11.37 2.95
N LEU A 148 -2.93 11.14 4.26
CA LEU A 148 -3.54 12.14 5.14
C LEU A 148 -2.76 13.45 5.15
N SER A 149 -1.44 13.39 5.30
CA SER A 149 -0.56 14.56 5.28
C SER A 149 -0.65 15.30 3.95
N THR A 150 -0.75 14.56 2.84
CA THR A 150 -0.94 15.13 1.50
C THR A 150 -2.31 15.82 1.37
N GLY A 151 -3.38 15.20 1.91
CA GLY A 151 -4.73 15.77 1.91
C GLY A 151 -4.84 17.02 2.77
N LEU A 152 -4.13 17.08 3.90
CA LEU A 152 -4.05 18.27 4.76
C LEU A 152 -3.29 19.41 4.08
N ALA A 153 -2.18 19.08 3.39
CA ALA A 153 -1.35 20.04 2.68
C ALA A 153 -2.00 20.58 1.38
N ASN A 154 -2.90 19.82 0.77
CA ASN A 154 -3.50 20.16 -0.52
C ASN A 154 -4.98 19.75 -0.57
N SER A 155 -5.87 20.76 -0.61
CA SER A 155 -7.33 20.57 -0.64
C SER A 155 -7.81 19.70 -1.81
N ARG A 156 -7.13 19.72 -2.96
CA ARG A 156 -7.46 18.92 -4.14
C ARG A 156 -7.36 17.40 -3.87
N HIS A 157 -6.44 16.99 -2.99
CA HIS A 157 -6.25 15.59 -2.65
C HIS A 157 -6.99 15.16 -1.38
N ARG A 158 -7.70 16.07 -0.74
CA ARG A 158 -8.38 15.83 0.55
C ARG A 158 -9.43 14.72 0.46
N VAL A 159 -10.28 14.78 -0.56
CA VAL A 159 -11.33 13.75 -0.77
C VAL A 159 -10.71 12.40 -1.05
N LEU A 160 -9.71 12.34 -1.95
CA LEU A 160 -9.01 11.11 -2.27
C LEU A 160 -8.33 10.52 -1.03
N ALA A 161 -7.63 11.35 -0.25
CA ALA A 161 -6.99 10.93 0.99
C ALA A 161 -8.01 10.39 2.00
N ALA A 162 -9.15 11.07 2.17
CA ALA A 162 -10.20 10.64 3.10
C ALA A 162 -10.83 9.31 2.66
N VAL A 163 -11.20 9.18 1.39
CA VAL A 163 -11.81 7.94 0.85
C VAL A 163 -10.85 6.77 0.96
N THR A 164 -9.59 6.93 0.54
CA THR A 164 -8.58 5.86 0.61
C THR A 164 -8.28 5.49 2.06
N SER A 165 -8.26 6.46 2.97
CA SER A 165 -8.05 6.23 4.40
C SER A 165 -9.21 5.46 5.03
N ALA A 166 -10.45 5.85 4.75
CA ALA A 166 -11.63 5.14 5.23
C ALA A 166 -11.68 3.70 4.69
N ASN A 167 -11.39 3.55 3.39
CA ASN A 167 -11.33 2.25 2.74
C ASN A 167 -10.24 1.34 3.33
N TYR A 168 -9.09 1.91 3.68
CA TYR A 168 -8.02 1.19 4.36
C TYR A 168 -8.46 0.67 5.73
N VAL A 169 -9.10 1.52 6.55
CA VAL A 169 -9.59 1.13 7.88
C VAL A 169 -10.66 0.03 7.75
N LEU A 170 -11.58 0.17 6.80
CA LEU A 170 -12.59 -0.86 6.55
C LEU A 170 -11.96 -2.19 6.10
N ALA A 171 -11.02 -2.16 5.17
CA ALA A 171 -10.30 -3.36 4.73
C ALA A 171 -9.58 -4.03 5.89
N LEU A 172 -8.88 -3.26 6.73
CA LEU A 172 -8.22 -3.74 7.93
C LEU A 172 -9.18 -4.49 8.86
N LEU A 173 -10.33 -3.89 9.15
CA LEU A 173 -11.35 -4.48 10.02
C LEU A 173 -11.94 -5.76 9.42
N LEU A 174 -12.24 -5.78 8.13
CA LEU A 174 -12.87 -6.93 7.47
C LEU A 174 -11.92 -8.12 7.27
N PHE A 175 -10.62 -7.87 7.04
CA PHE A 175 -9.62 -8.93 6.90
C PHE A 175 -9.14 -9.46 8.25
N SER A 176 -8.83 -8.56 9.19
CA SER A 176 -8.09 -8.89 10.40
C SER A 176 -8.94 -8.84 11.66
N GLY A 177 -10.09 -8.15 11.64
CA GLY A 177 -10.90 -7.89 12.82
C GLY A 177 -10.11 -7.10 13.88
N LEU A 178 -10.62 -7.11 15.11
CA LEU A 178 -9.96 -6.48 16.26
C LEU A 178 -8.93 -7.40 16.95
N GLY A 179 -9.02 -8.73 16.72
CA GLY A 179 -8.29 -9.72 17.51
C GLY A 179 -6.85 -9.95 17.12
N ARG A 180 -6.44 -9.70 15.86
CA ARG A 180 -5.05 -9.93 15.42
C ARG A 180 -4.03 -8.98 16.05
N PHE A 181 -4.44 -7.79 16.45
CA PHE A 181 -3.55 -6.78 17.01
C PHE A 181 -3.18 -7.03 18.47
N TYR A 182 -3.96 -7.82 19.19
CA TYR A 182 -3.85 -7.90 20.65
C TYR A 182 -3.41 -9.26 21.18
N GLY A 183 -3.23 -10.26 20.32
CA GLY A 183 -2.81 -11.60 20.72
C GLY A 183 -3.83 -12.36 21.57
N PRO A 184 -3.52 -13.57 22.05
CA PRO A 184 -4.48 -14.44 22.72
C PRO A 184 -4.96 -13.96 24.12
N ARG A 185 -4.40 -12.87 24.64
CA ARG A 185 -4.75 -12.32 25.96
C ARG A 185 -6.02 -11.48 25.99
N HIS A 186 -6.64 -11.20 24.85
CA HIS A 186 -7.82 -10.33 24.79
C HIS A 186 -9.09 -11.10 24.40
N ALA A 187 -9.42 -12.15 25.17
CA ALA A 187 -10.68 -12.88 25.03
C ALA A 187 -11.92 -11.98 25.03
N LEU A 188 -11.85 -10.82 25.67
CA LEU A 188 -12.94 -9.83 25.69
C LEU A 188 -13.22 -9.19 24.31
N LEU A 189 -12.23 -9.10 23.44
CA LEU A 189 -12.40 -8.50 22.10
C LEU A 189 -12.74 -9.54 21.03
N GLU A 190 -12.63 -10.83 21.32
CA GLU A 190 -12.88 -11.90 20.37
C GLU A 190 -14.31 -11.90 19.80
N PRO A 191 -15.37 -11.73 20.60
CA PRO A 191 -16.73 -11.67 20.08
C PRO A 191 -16.94 -10.48 19.14
N ALA A 192 -16.42 -9.30 19.48
CA ALA A 192 -16.48 -8.12 18.62
C ALA A 192 -15.66 -8.31 17.33
N SER A 193 -14.50 -8.95 17.43
CA SER A 193 -13.66 -9.27 16.27
C SER A 193 -14.36 -10.25 15.33
N ARG A 194 -14.98 -11.31 15.84
CA ARG A 194 -15.76 -12.27 15.04
C ARG A 194 -16.97 -11.61 14.38
N TRP A 195 -17.65 -10.73 15.10
CA TRP A 195 -18.77 -9.98 14.58
C TRP A 195 -18.34 -9.08 13.42
N ILE A 196 -17.26 -8.30 13.57
CA ILE A 196 -16.72 -7.43 12.52
C ILE A 196 -16.26 -8.23 11.30
N THR A 197 -15.50 -9.31 11.50
CA THR A 197 -15.07 -10.16 10.38
C THR A 197 -16.21 -10.90 9.72
N GLY A 198 -17.31 -11.16 10.45
CA GLY A 198 -18.55 -11.69 9.90
C GLY A 198 -19.19 -10.77 8.86
N TRP A 199 -19.02 -9.45 9.00
CA TRP A 199 -19.52 -8.46 8.06
C TRP A 199 -18.81 -8.50 6.70
N ARG A 200 -17.67 -9.19 6.60
CA ARG A 200 -17.01 -9.40 5.32
C ARG A 200 -17.96 -9.98 4.28
N MET A 201 -18.87 -10.85 4.71
CA MET A 201 -19.92 -11.43 3.86
C MET A 201 -21.27 -10.75 4.15
N ALA A 202 -21.57 -9.65 3.47
CA ALA A 202 -22.86 -9.01 3.56
C ALA A 202 -23.76 -9.44 2.40
N ALA A 203 -24.92 -9.98 2.71
CA ALA A 203 -25.91 -10.46 1.73
C ALA A 203 -25.32 -11.42 0.67
N GLY A 204 -24.38 -12.28 1.05
CA GLY A 204 -23.70 -13.20 0.13
C GLY A 204 -22.58 -12.58 -0.72
N PHE A 205 -22.21 -11.33 -0.44
CA PHE A 205 -21.19 -10.60 -1.16
C PHE A 205 -19.93 -10.36 -0.30
N ASP A 206 -18.74 -10.70 -0.79
CA ASP A 206 -17.48 -10.39 -0.11
C ASP A 206 -17.15 -8.89 -0.25
N LEU A 207 -17.39 -8.12 0.81
CA LEU A 207 -17.17 -6.67 0.83
C LEU A 207 -15.70 -6.26 0.60
N THR A 208 -14.74 -7.18 0.77
CA THR A 208 -13.33 -6.87 0.51
C THR A 208 -13.02 -6.70 -0.97
N LEU A 209 -13.85 -7.28 -1.86
CA LEU A 209 -13.70 -7.12 -3.31
C LEU A 209 -13.99 -5.67 -3.77
N PRO A 210 -15.15 -5.04 -3.46
CA PRO A 210 -15.35 -3.64 -3.81
C PRO A 210 -14.33 -2.70 -3.15
N LEU A 211 -13.84 -3.01 -1.94
CA LEU A 211 -12.77 -2.21 -1.32
C LEU A 211 -11.48 -2.26 -2.15
N ALA A 212 -11.13 -3.43 -2.72
CA ALA A 212 -9.99 -3.56 -3.62
C ALA A 212 -10.18 -2.74 -4.90
N CYS A 213 -11.39 -2.73 -5.47
CA CYS A 213 -11.72 -1.90 -6.62
C CYS A 213 -11.60 -0.41 -6.30
N VAL A 214 -12.13 0.05 -5.15
CA VAL A 214 -12.06 1.45 -4.72
C VAL A 214 -10.60 1.87 -4.52
N ASN A 215 -9.76 1.06 -3.89
CA ASN A 215 -8.33 1.34 -3.74
C ASN A 215 -7.64 1.45 -5.11
N THR A 216 -7.95 0.53 -6.01
CA THR A 216 -7.37 0.53 -7.37
C THR A 216 -7.74 1.80 -8.13
N VAL A 217 -9.02 2.18 -8.12
CA VAL A 217 -9.48 3.43 -8.72
C VAL A 217 -8.82 4.65 -8.06
N GLY A 218 -8.76 4.68 -6.72
CA GLY A 218 -8.09 5.74 -5.97
C GLY A 218 -6.62 5.89 -6.36
N PHE A 219 -5.91 4.78 -6.52
CA PHE A 219 -4.52 4.79 -6.97
C PHE A 219 -4.38 5.33 -8.38
N VAL A 220 -5.22 4.89 -9.33
CA VAL A 220 -5.23 5.41 -10.72
C VAL A 220 -5.51 6.91 -10.73
N LEU A 221 -6.50 7.38 -9.98
CA LEU A 221 -6.81 8.81 -9.88
C LEU A 221 -5.64 9.61 -9.29
N LEU A 222 -4.91 9.05 -8.32
CA LEU A 222 -3.70 9.68 -7.79
C LEU A 222 -2.62 9.79 -8.87
N LEU A 223 -2.35 8.73 -9.63
CA LEU A 223 -1.39 8.74 -10.74
C LEU A 223 -1.78 9.77 -11.80
N LEU A 224 -3.07 9.81 -12.19
CA LEU A 224 -3.57 10.78 -13.17
C LEU A 224 -3.44 12.22 -12.66
N SER A 225 -3.57 12.45 -11.36
CA SER A 225 -3.39 13.77 -10.77
C SER A 225 -1.95 14.30 -10.88
N LEU A 226 -1.00 13.39 -11.06
CA LEU A 226 0.41 13.67 -11.26
C LEU A 226 0.77 13.89 -12.75
N ALA A 227 -0.14 13.56 -13.67
CA ALA A 227 0.12 13.76 -15.10
C ALA A 227 0.37 15.25 -15.42
N PRO A 228 1.25 15.57 -16.41
CA PRO A 228 1.45 16.93 -16.86
C PRO A 228 0.11 17.51 -17.34
N ARG A 229 -0.24 18.70 -16.86
CA ARG A 229 -1.33 19.44 -17.51
C ARG A 229 -0.83 19.88 -18.87
N ALA A 230 -1.64 19.65 -19.90
CA ALA A 230 -1.41 20.27 -21.20
C ALA A 230 -1.26 21.79 -20.99
N PRO A 231 -0.29 22.43 -21.63
CA PRO A 231 -0.17 23.89 -21.59
C PRO A 231 -1.50 24.50 -22.01
N ASN A 232 -2.00 25.44 -21.21
CA ASN A 232 -3.28 26.10 -21.51
C ASN A 232 -3.12 26.86 -22.84
N PRO A 233 -3.82 26.50 -23.91
CA PRO A 233 -3.63 27.13 -25.20
C PRO A 233 -4.01 28.62 -25.21
N CYS A 234 -4.74 29.08 -24.18
CA CYS A 234 -5.12 30.51 -24.03
C CYS A 234 -4.07 31.37 -23.31
N GLY A 235 -2.95 30.81 -22.85
CA GLY A 235 -1.90 31.59 -22.16
C GLY A 235 -0.81 32.17 -23.06
N ALA A 236 -0.84 31.89 -24.38
CA ALA A 236 0.16 32.39 -25.33
C ALA A 236 -0.16 33.76 -25.96
N ALA A 237 -1.25 34.41 -25.51
CA ALA A 237 -1.67 35.71 -26.03
C ALA A 237 -1.72 36.75 -24.88
N LYS A 238 -0.55 37.04 -24.27
CA LYS A 238 -0.31 38.28 -23.50
C LYS A 238 1.14 38.70 -23.66
#